data_c63360daa28c09f73dc8651e92163420
#
_entry.id   c63360daa28c09f73dc8651e92163420
#
_cell.length_a   1.000
_cell.length_b   1.000
_cell.length_c   1.000
_cell.angle_alpha   90.00
_cell.angle_beta   90.00
_cell.angle_gamma   90.00
#
_symmetry.space_group_name_H-M   'P 1'
#
loop_
_entity.id
_entity.type
_entity.pdbx_description
1 polymer ?
#
loop_
_entity_poly.entity_id
_entity_poly.type
_entity_poly.pdbx_seq_one_letter_code
_entity_poly.pdbx_strand_id
1 'polypeptide(L)'
;PKELPNSENVTYVTVDFAHQSLTERLLNAGFDRTKSTVFTLEGVTQYISKEAFNSTMKEMSRLCQKTSSIFALSFVNELLNKNPEDCFGRGYLNPEKKANLIKKLSAKAAGEPWISFYSTEEIEGLLSENGYSIKENVTLEDLNSLYFGPVGRTLSENEIFKLEHFVIAESKE
;
A
#
# COMPACT_ATOMS: atom_id res chain seq x y z
N PRO A 1 18.23 -14.45 -13.97
CA PRO A 1 17.39 -14.17 -12.82
C PRO A 1 18.14 -14.67 -11.59
N LYS A 2 18.29 -13.84 -10.53
CA LYS A 2 18.80 -14.33 -9.26
C LYS A 2 17.80 -15.37 -8.75
N GLU A 3 18.29 -16.54 -8.38
CA GLU A 3 17.45 -17.54 -7.73
C GLU A 3 16.88 -16.95 -6.44
N LEU A 4 15.56 -17.08 -6.26
CA LEU A 4 14.91 -16.65 -5.04
C LEU A 4 15.37 -17.53 -3.88
N PRO A 5 15.58 -16.98 -2.66
CA PRO A 5 15.99 -17.76 -1.52
C PRO A 5 14.99 -18.89 -1.26
N ASN A 6 15.48 -20.12 -1.19
CA ASN A 6 14.63 -21.26 -0.84
C ASN A 6 14.45 -21.27 0.70
N SER A 7 13.21 -21.24 1.15
CA SER A 7 12.84 -21.34 2.56
C SER A 7 11.65 -22.27 2.71
N GLU A 8 11.69 -23.17 3.69
CA GLU A 8 10.61 -24.11 3.95
C GLU A 8 9.26 -23.43 4.28
N ASN A 9 9.31 -22.17 4.70
CA ASN A 9 8.14 -21.39 5.10
C ASN A 9 7.71 -20.36 4.04
N VAL A 10 8.30 -20.35 2.85
CA VAL A 10 8.00 -19.38 1.80
C VAL A 10 7.60 -20.09 0.52
N THR A 11 6.43 -19.74 0.00
CA THR A 11 5.95 -20.18 -1.31
C THR A 11 5.87 -18.97 -2.25
N TYR A 12 6.65 -18.99 -3.33
CA TYR A 12 6.62 -17.95 -4.35
C TYR A 12 5.53 -18.23 -5.37
N VAL A 13 4.63 -17.26 -5.55
CA VAL A 13 3.51 -17.37 -6.50
C VAL A 13 3.58 -16.22 -7.49
N THR A 14 3.72 -16.55 -8.78
CA THR A 14 3.70 -15.52 -9.83
C THR A 14 2.26 -15.21 -10.21
N VAL A 15 1.89 -13.93 -10.18
CA VAL A 15 0.56 -13.44 -10.55
C VAL A 15 0.69 -12.20 -11.43
N ASP A 16 0.00 -12.19 -12.55
CA ASP A 16 -0.28 -10.99 -13.33
C ASP A 16 -1.64 -10.44 -12.87
N PHE A 17 -1.62 -9.38 -12.07
CA PHE A 17 -2.84 -8.77 -11.48
C PHE A 17 -3.82 -8.22 -12.53
N ALA A 18 -3.37 -7.99 -13.76
CA ALA A 18 -4.23 -7.52 -14.84
C ALA A 18 -4.99 -8.65 -15.56
N HIS A 19 -4.45 -9.88 -15.54
CA HIS A 19 -4.95 -10.96 -16.40
C HIS A 19 -5.20 -12.28 -15.68
N GLN A 20 -4.80 -12.43 -14.41
CA GLN A 20 -4.90 -13.70 -13.68
C GLN A 20 -5.65 -13.51 -12.35
N SER A 21 -6.36 -14.56 -11.94
CA SER A 21 -6.99 -14.58 -10.61
C SER A 21 -5.95 -14.86 -9.53
N LEU A 22 -5.82 -13.94 -8.60
CA LEU A 22 -5.00 -14.12 -7.40
C LEU A 22 -5.48 -15.32 -6.58
N THR A 23 -6.81 -15.46 -6.44
CA THR A 23 -7.44 -16.57 -5.71
C THR A 23 -7.01 -17.92 -6.26
N GLU A 24 -7.12 -18.12 -7.57
CA GLU A 24 -6.74 -19.39 -8.22
C GLU A 24 -5.24 -19.68 -8.04
N ARG A 25 -4.41 -18.67 -8.23
CA ARG A 25 -2.95 -18.81 -8.10
C ARG A 25 -2.54 -19.19 -6.68
N LEU A 26 -3.13 -18.56 -5.67
CA LEU A 26 -2.84 -18.85 -4.26
C LEU A 26 -3.35 -20.24 -3.85
N LEU A 27 -4.57 -20.63 -4.25
CA LEU A 27 -5.13 -21.94 -3.93
C LEU A 27 -4.33 -23.08 -4.58
N ASN A 28 -3.92 -22.90 -5.83
CA ASN A 28 -3.06 -23.87 -6.53
C ASN A 28 -1.67 -24.00 -5.88
N ALA A 29 -1.20 -22.96 -5.20
CA ALA A 29 0.04 -22.96 -4.44
C ALA A 29 -0.10 -23.48 -2.99
N GLY A 30 -1.30 -23.91 -2.59
CA GLY A 30 -1.54 -24.49 -1.27
C GLY A 30 -1.99 -23.50 -0.20
N PHE A 31 -2.51 -22.32 -0.57
CA PHE A 31 -3.08 -21.37 0.39
C PHE A 31 -4.23 -22.01 1.19
N ASP A 32 -4.13 -21.96 2.52
CA ASP A 32 -5.10 -22.57 3.44
C ASP A 32 -6.14 -21.53 3.89
N ARG A 33 -7.33 -21.58 3.32
CA ARG A 33 -8.47 -20.72 3.63
C ARG A 33 -9.05 -20.90 5.04
N THR A 34 -8.58 -21.86 5.79
CA THR A 34 -9.06 -22.12 7.17
C THR A 34 -8.25 -21.37 8.23
N LYS A 35 -7.18 -20.71 7.82
CA LYS A 35 -6.28 -19.97 8.69
C LYS A 35 -6.52 -18.47 8.61
N SER A 36 -6.38 -17.80 9.75
CA SER A 36 -6.29 -16.34 9.79
C SER A 36 -5.08 -15.86 8.99
N THR A 37 -5.26 -14.79 8.23
CA THR A 37 -4.28 -14.35 7.24
C THR A 37 -3.96 -12.87 7.40
N VAL A 38 -2.70 -12.52 7.24
CA VAL A 38 -2.25 -11.13 7.07
C VAL A 38 -1.85 -10.95 5.61
N PHE A 39 -2.49 -10.01 4.93
CA PHE A 39 -2.08 -9.57 3.60
C PHE A 39 -1.26 -8.28 3.72
N THR A 40 -0.12 -8.22 3.05
CA THR A 40 0.67 -6.99 2.94
C THR A 40 0.76 -6.55 1.48
N LEU A 41 0.52 -5.27 1.21
CA LEU A 41 0.58 -4.65 -0.10
C LEU A 41 1.24 -3.28 0.00
N GLU A 42 2.54 -3.30 0.28
CA GLU A 42 3.35 -2.10 0.49
C GLU A 42 4.10 -1.70 -0.78
N GLY A 43 4.01 -0.41 -1.16
CA GLY A 43 4.69 0.11 -2.35
C GLY A 43 4.18 -0.47 -3.68
N VAL A 44 2.94 -0.95 -3.75
CA VAL A 44 2.37 -1.61 -4.95
C VAL A 44 1.21 -0.83 -5.55
N THR A 45 0.34 -0.23 -4.72
CA THR A 45 -0.92 0.37 -5.18
C THR A 45 -0.75 1.44 -6.25
N GLN A 46 0.35 2.18 -6.24
CA GLN A 46 0.64 3.23 -7.22
C GLN A 46 1.01 2.70 -8.61
N TYR A 47 1.37 1.42 -8.74
CA TYR A 47 1.82 0.81 -10.00
C TYR A 47 0.73 0.02 -10.73
N ILE A 48 -0.39 -0.26 -10.07
CA ILE A 48 -1.53 -0.98 -10.65
C ILE A 48 -2.73 -0.05 -10.82
N SER A 49 -3.62 -0.36 -11.76
CA SER A 49 -4.83 0.45 -11.93
C SER A 49 -5.77 0.34 -10.74
N LYS A 50 -6.62 1.35 -10.53
CA LYS A 50 -7.64 1.33 -9.46
C LYS A 50 -8.58 0.13 -9.59
N GLU A 51 -8.90 -0.27 -10.82
CA GLU A 51 -9.73 -1.44 -11.12
C GLU A 51 -9.03 -2.75 -10.72
N ALA A 52 -7.74 -2.88 -11.05
CA ALA A 52 -6.94 -4.05 -10.68
C ALA A 52 -6.78 -4.15 -9.16
N PHE A 53 -6.53 -3.02 -8.49
CA PHE A 53 -6.47 -2.98 -7.04
C PHE A 53 -7.79 -3.40 -6.39
N ASN A 54 -8.94 -2.84 -6.84
CA ASN A 54 -10.25 -3.21 -6.33
C ASN A 54 -10.58 -4.70 -6.57
N SER A 55 -10.21 -5.23 -7.74
CA SER A 55 -10.36 -6.67 -8.04
C SER A 55 -9.52 -7.52 -7.08
N THR A 56 -8.28 -7.14 -6.83
CA THR A 56 -7.39 -7.82 -5.87
C THR A 56 -7.97 -7.82 -4.46
N MET A 57 -8.50 -6.68 -4.01
CA MET A 57 -9.17 -6.56 -2.71
C MET A 57 -10.36 -7.51 -2.57
N LYS A 58 -11.21 -7.58 -3.61
CA LYS A 58 -12.36 -8.50 -3.66
C LYS A 58 -11.92 -9.96 -3.58
N GLU A 59 -10.86 -10.33 -4.28
CA GLU A 59 -10.33 -11.69 -4.24
C GLU A 59 -9.77 -12.05 -2.86
N MET A 60 -9.00 -11.16 -2.23
CA MET A 60 -8.46 -11.36 -0.88
C MET A 60 -9.57 -11.50 0.17
N SER A 61 -10.60 -10.65 0.10
CA SER A 61 -11.79 -10.76 0.96
C SER A 61 -12.47 -12.12 0.82
N ARG A 62 -12.67 -12.60 -0.42
CA ARG A 62 -13.28 -13.91 -0.69
C ARG A 62 -12.43 -15.08 -0.20
N LEU A 63 -11.12 -14.96 -0.22
CA LEU A 63 -10.22 -16.00 0.31
C LEU A 63 -10.44 -16.22 1.81
N CYS A 64 -10.72 -15.17 2.58
CA CYS A 64 -10.81 -15.19 4.04
C CYS A 64 -12.23 -15.04 4.60
N GLN A 65 -13.29 -15.34 3.82
CA GLN A 65 -14.70 -15.17 4.24
C GLN A 65 -15.09 -15.91 5.53
N LYS A 66 -14.35 -16.94 5.92
CA LYS A 66 -14.64 -17.77 7.08
C LYS A 66 -13.60 -17.63 8.20
N THR A 67 -12.66 -16.74 8.02
CA THR A 67 -11.56 -16.52 8.98
C THR A 67 -11.28 -15.04 9.11
N SER A 68 -10.70 -14.62 10.23
CA SER A 68 -10.24 -13.25 10.38
C SER A 68 -9.05 -12.95 9.45
N SER A 69 -9.00 -11.75 8.91
CA SER A 69 -7.86 -11.29 8.14
C SER A 69 -7.51 -9.85 8.47
N ILE A 70 -6.21 -9.56 8.39
CA ILE A 70 -5.65 -8.23 8.50
C ILE A 70 -5.11 -7.84 7.12
N PHE A 71 -5.33 -6.61 6.74
CA PHE A 71 -4.81 -6.03 5.52
C PHE A 71 -3.90 -4.85 5.87
N ALA A 72 -2.61 -4.98 5.55
CA ALA A 72 -1.63 -3.91 5.69
C ALA A 72 -1.26 -3.41 4.29
N LEU A 73 -1.51 -2.15 4.01
CA LEU A 73 -1.21 -1.56 2.69
C LEU A 73 -0.60 -0.19 2.81
N SER A 74 0.14 0.22 1.78
CA SER A 74 0.47 1.63 1.60
C SER A 74 -0.11 2.16 0.29
N PHE A 75 -0.38 3.47 0.26
CA PHE A 75 -0.84 4.15 -0.94
C PHE A 75 -0.26 5.56 -1.04
N VAL A 76 -0.11 6.03 -2.28
CA VAL A 76 0.32 7.40 -2.55
C VAL A 76 -0.90 8.31 -2.59
N ASN A 77 -0.86 9.39 -1.79
CA ASN A 77 -1.95 10.33 -1.70
C ASN A 77 -2.10 11.13 -3.01
N GLU A 78 -3.34 11.34 -3.44
CA GLU A 78 -3.66 12.12 -4.65
C GLU A 78 -3.28 13.61 -4.52
N LEU A 79 -3.08 14.11 -3.32
CA LEU A 79 -2.58 15.47 -3.07
C LEU A 79 -1.25 15.74 -3.78
N LEU A 80 -0.45 14.71 -4.07
CA LEU A 80 0.75 14.87 -4.89
C LEU A 80 0.45 15.50 -6.25
N ASN A 81 -0.73 15.29 -6.80
CA ASN A 81 -1.18 15.84 -8.07
C ASN A 81 -2.04 17.10 -7.94
N LYS A 82 -2.81 17.20 -6.85
CA LYS A 82 -3.80 18.27 -6.65
C LYS A 82 -3.20 19.45 -5.87
N ASN A 83 -2.60 19.15 -4.73
CA ASN A 83 -2.03 20.15 -3.80
C ASN A 83 -0.70 19.64 -3.25
N PRO A 84 0.40 19.68 -4.04
CA PRO A 84 1.69 19.11 -3.63
C PRO A 84 2.23 19.71 -2.32
N GLU A 85 1.88 20.96 -2.01
CA GLU A 85 2.25 21.63 -0.77
C GLU A 85 1.75 20.91 0.48
N ASP A 86 0.61 20.21 0.40
CA ASP A 86 0.05 19.46 1.52
C ASP A 86 0.74 18.09 1.73
N CYS A 87 1.53 17.66 0.74
CA CYS A 87 2.30 16.41 0.82
C CYS A 87 3.66 16.56 1.49
N PHE A 88 4.16 17.79 1.62
CA PHE A 88 5.51 18.03 2.12
C PHE A 88 5.47 18.87 3.40
N GLY A 89 6.46 18.68 4.27
CA GLY A 89 6.62 19.52 5.46
C GLY A 89 6.89 20.98 5.08
N ARG A 90 6.60 21.89 6.02
CA ARG A 90 6.71 23.36 5.80
C ARG A 90 8.12 23.83 5.39
N GLY A 91 9.14 23.04 5.66
CA GLY A 91 10.52 23.35 5.29
C GLY A 91 10.87 23.06 3.82
N TYR A 92 9.98 22.41 3.06
CA TYR A 92 10.23 22.12 1.64
C TYR A 92 10.05 23.37 0.78
N LEU A 93 11.09 23.73 0.04
CA LEU A 93 11.04 24.77 -0.97
C LEU A 93 10.54 24.17 -2.30
N ASN A 94 9.59 24.87 -2.94
CA ASN A 94 9.02 24.48 -4.24
C ASN A 94 8.40 23.05 -4.27
N PRO A 95 7.34 22.78 -3.52
CA PRO A 95 6.69 21.48 -3.43
C PRO A 95 6.23 20.94 -4.81
N GLU A 96 5.73 21.78 -5.70
CA GLU A 96 5.36 21.40 -7.07
C GLU A 96 6.54 20.84 -7.87
N LYS A 97 7.70 21.50 -7.79
CA LYS A 97 8.92 21.02 -8.44
C LYS A 97 9.38 19.69 -7.88
N LYS A 98 9.24 19.49 -6.56
CA LYS A 98 9.53 18.24 -5.88
C LYS A 98 8.59 17.12 -6.33
N ALA A 99 7.28 17.38 -6.36
CA ALA A 99 6.28 16.43 -6.84
C ALA A 99 6.53 16.00 -8.29
N ASN A 100 6.83 16.95 -9.16
CA ASN A 100 7.18 16.67 -10.56
C ASN A 100 8.47 15.85 -10.70
N LEU A 101 9.46 16.10 -9.83
CA LEU A 101 10.69 15.33 -9.81
C LEU A 101 10.43 13.87 -9.37
N ILE A 102 9.65 13.66 -8.33
CA ILE A 102 9.26 12.31 -7.86
C ILE A 102 8.57 11.54 -8.98
N LYS A 103 7.57 12.12 -9.64
CA LYS A 103 6.87 11.48 -10.77
C LYS A 103 7.79 11.17 -11.96
N LYS A 104 8.73 12.03 -12.27
CA LYS A 104 9.73 11.77 -13.32
C LYS A 104 10.73 10.68 -12.95
N LEU A 105 11.15 10.63 -11.70
CA LEU A 105 12.09 9.62 -11.23
C LEU A 105 11.43 8.24 -11.19
N SER A 106 10.20 8.12 -10.71
CA SER A 106 9.46 6.86 -10.72
C SER A 106 9.32 6.30 -12.14
N ALA A 107 8.98 7.13 -13.11
CA ALA A 107 8.87 6.73 -14.51
C ALA A 107 10.20 6.36 -15.15
N LYS A 108 11.31 7.06 -14.83
CA LYS A 108 12.62 6.86 -15.48
C LYS A 108 13.48 5.79 -14.82
N ALA A 109 13.51 5.73 -13.49
CA ALA A 109 14.46 4.90 -12.77
C ALA A 109 14.09 3.42 -12.75
N ALA A 110 12.79 3.11 -12.74
CA ALA A 110 12.28 1.74 -12.68
C ALA A 110 11.59 1.29 -13.97
N GLY A 111 11.30 2.21 -14.91
CA GLY A 111 10.41 1.93 -16.04
C GLY A 111 8.97 1.67 -15.63
N GLU A 112 8.61 1.98 -14.39
CA GLU A 112 7.33 1.71 -13.74
C GLU A 112 6.71 3.03 -13.26
N PRO A 113 5.97 3.76 -14.12
CA PRO A 113 5.36 5.01 -13.74
C PRO A 113 4.26 4.80 -12.69
N TRP A 114 4.15 5.72 -11.75
CA TRP A 114 3.01 5.76 -10.86
C TRP A 114 1.76 6.17 -11.63
N ILE A 115 0.76 5.32 -11.65
CA ILE A 115 -0.47 5.49 -12.40
C ILE A 115 -1.70 5.69 -11.51
N SER A 116 -1.64 5.29 -10.25
CA SER A 116 -2.75 5.39 -9.31
C SER A 116 -2.38 6.19 -8.06
N PHE A 117 -3.30 7.08 -7.70
CA PHE A 117 -3.23 7.94 -6.53
C PHE A 117 -4.61 7.91 -5.86
N TYR A 118 -4.65 7.92 -4.54
CA TYR A 118 -5.90 7.74 -3.80
C TYR A 118 -6.09 8.87 -2.78
N SER A 119 -7.33 9.23 -2.51
CA SER A 119 -7.66 9.93 -1.29
C SER A 119 -7.84 8.93 -0.14
N THR A 120 -7.82 9.43 1.09
CA THR A 120 -8.12 8.61 2.28
C THR A 120 -9.52 8.03 2.18
N GLU A 121 -10.50 8.84 1.77
CA GLU A 121 -11.91 8.45 1.62
C GLU A 121 -12.10 7.36 0.55
N GLU A 122 -11.34 7.42 -0.56
CA GLU A 122 -11.36 6.34 -1.56
C GLU A 122 -10.88 5.00 -0.97
N ILE A 123 -9.79 5.01 -0.24
CA ILE A 123 -9.26 3.79 0.40
C ILE A 123 -10.24 3.27 1.47
N GLU A 124 -10.80 4.15 2.29
CA GLU A 124 -11.84 3.77 3.27
C GLU A 124 -13.05 3.14 2.61
N GLY A 125 -13.54 3.74 1.52
CA GLY A 125 -14.65 3.20 0.74
C GLY A 125 -14.34 1.82 0.19
N LEU A 126 -13.20 1.65 -0.50
CA LEU A 126 -12.76 0.37 -1.06
C LEU A 126 -12.62 -0.72 0.00
N LEU A 127 -12.00 -0.41 1.13
CA LEU A 127 -11.86 -1.35 2.24
C LEU A 127 -13.21 -1.73 2.81
N SER A 128 -14.08 -0.74 3.06
CA SER A 128 -15.43 -0.97 3.62
C SER A 128 -16.31 -1.83 2.70
N GLU A 129 -16.31 -1.56 1.39
CA GLU A 129 -17.03 -2.34 0.37
C GLU A 129 -16.56 -3.80 0.31
N ASN A 130 -15.31 -4.03 0.64
CA ASN A 130 -14.71 -5.36 0.67
C ASN A 130 -14.72 -6.03 2.07
N GLY A 131 -15.48 -5.47 3.02
CA GLY A 131 -15.68 -6.08 4.33
C GLY A 131 -14.57 -5.81 5.33
N TYR A 132 -13.76 -4.78 5.13
CA TYR A 132 -12.71 -4.35 6.06
C TYR A 132 -13.07 -3.05 6.77
N SER A 133 -12.54 -2.85 7.97
CA SER A 133 -12.57 -1.59 8.71
C SER A 133 -11.15 -1.14 9.01
N ILE A 134 -10.85 0.14 8.76
CA ILE A 134 -9.55 0.73 9.08
C ILE A 134 -9.39 0.79 10.60
N LYS A 135 -8.24 0.34 11.08
CA LYS A 135 -7.79 0.46 12.46
C LYS A 135 -6.74 1.57 12.62
N GLU A 136 -5.86 1.67 11.64
CA GLU A 136 -4.81 2.68 11.63
C GLU A 136 -4.64 3.23 10.21
N ASN A 137 -4.42 4.53 10.12
CA ASN A 137 -4.00 5.21 8.90
C ASN A 137 -2.99 6.28 9.32
N VAL A 138 -1.73 6.05 8.99
CA VAL A 138 -0.60 6.88 9.44
C VAL A 138 0.26 7.34 8.26
N THR A 139 0.85 8.50 8.43
CA THR A 139 1.83 9.09 7.51
C THR A 139 3.23 9.04 8.12
N LEU A 140 4.25 9.46 7.38
CA LEU A 140 5.61 9.58 7.94
C LEU A 140 5.67 10.59 9.11
N GLU A 141 4.80 11.60 9.13
CA GLU A 141 4.69 12.53 10.25
C GLU A 141 4.25 11.81 11.53
N ASP A 142 3.24 10.95 11.42
CA ASP A 142 2.74 10.15 12.55
C ASP A 142 3.80 9.13 13.00
N LEU A 143 4.45 8.46 12.05
CA LEU A 143 5.53 7.50 12.34
C LEU A 143 6.71 8.16 13.04
N ASN A 144 6.99 9.44 12.75
CA ASN A 144 8.02 10.21 13.45
C ASN A 144 7.73 10.29 14.95
N SER A 145 6.48 10.53 15.31
CA SER A 145 6.05 10.61 16.71
C SER A 145 5.96 9.24 17.38
N LEU A 146 5.41 8.25 16.67
CA LEU A 146 5.11 6.93 17.20
C LEU A 146 6.36 6.06 17.38
N TYR A 147 7.29 6.11 16.45
CA TYR A 147 8.40 5.15 16.39
C TYR A 147 9.78 5.79 16.51
N PHE A 148 10.01 6.97 15.93
CA PHE A 148 11.33 7.60 15.97
C PHE A 148 11.56 8.39 17.25
N GLY A 149 10.55 9.14 17.72
CA GLY A 149 10.63 9.89 18.96
C GLY A 149 11.01 9.03 20.18
N PRO A 150 10.35 7.89 20.42
CA PRO A 150 10.68 7.01 21.55
C PRO A 150 12.10 6.44 21.55
N VAL A 151 12.75 6.35 20.40
CA VAL A 151 14.16 5.90 20.29
C VAL A 151 15.15 7.07 20.19
N GLY A 152 14.70 8.28 20.49
CA GLY A 152 15.55 9.48 20.49
C GLY A 152 15.93 9.99 19.09
N ARG A 153 15.24 9.52 18.04
CA ARG A 153 15.41 9.99 16.66
C ARG A 153 14.23 10.87 16.29
N THR A 154 14.50 12.06 15.75
CA THR A 154 13.46 12.97 15.27
C THR A 154 13.81 13.38 13.84
N LEU A 155 12.86 13.26 12.94
CA LEU A 155 12.99 13.80 11.60
C LEU A 155 12.76 15.32 11.63
N SER A 156 13.56 16.05 10.87
CA SER A 156 13.38 17.49 10.68
C SER A 156 12.17 17.76 9.77
N GLU A 157 11.63 18.97 9.81
CA GLU A 157 10.52 19.39 8.94
C GLU A 157 10.81 19.19 7.45
N ASN A 158 12.08 19.22 7.04
CA ASN A 158 12.52 18.98 5.66
C ASN A 158 12.55 17.51 5.28
N GLU A 159 12.46 16.60 6.22
CA GLU A 159 12.49 15.15 6.03
C GLU A 159 11.08 14.54 6.15
N ILE A 160 10.12 15.29 6.70
CA ILE A 160 8.74 14.83 6.87
C ILE A 160 7.96 15.08 5.56
N PHE A 161 7.29 14.05 5.08
CA PHE A 161 6.33 14.17 3.99
C PHE A 161 5.13 13.26 4.24
N LYS A 162 3.97 13.70 3.77
CA LYS A 162 2.66 13.02 3.92
C LYS A 162 2.21 12.38 2.62
N LEU A 163 3.17 12.05 1.77
CA LEU A 163 2.94 11.53 0.44
C LEU A 163 2.37 10.11 0.47
N GLU A 164 2.93 9.29 1.33
CA GLU A 164 2.57 7.89 1.48
C GLU A 164 1.87 7.67 2.81
N HIS A 165 0.74 6.99 2.73
CA HIS A 165 -0.04 6.55 3.88
C HIS A 165 0.15 5.05 4.08
N PHE A 166 0.19 4.63 5.33
CA PHE A 166 0.24 3.23 5.75
C PHE A 166 -1.04 2.90 6.51
N VAL A 167 -1.73 1.90 6.06
CA VAL A 167 -3.06 1.54 6.56
C VAL A 167 -3.04 0.12 7.09
N ILE A 168 -3.60 -0.05 8.28
CA ILE A 168 -3.97 -1.37 8.84
C ILE A 168 -5.48 -1.44 8.87
N ALA A 169 -6.05 -2.48 8.27
CA ALA A 169 -7.47 -2.75 8.28
C ALA A 169 -7.74 -4.21 8.68
N GLU A 170 -8.85 -4.44 9.36
CA GLU A 170 -9.29 -5.77 9.80
C GLU A 170 -10.60 -6.14 9.13
N SER A 171 -10.78 -7.43 8.84
CA SER A 171 -12.06 -7.95 8.37
C SER A 171 -13.15 -7.69 9.40
N LYS A 172 -14.32 -7.22 8.93
CA LYS A 172 -15.52 -7.10 9.76
C LYS A 172 -16.00 -8.51 10.12
N GLU A 173 -16.45 -8.68 11.35
CA GLU A 173 -17.10 -9.91 11.83
C GLU A 173 -18.44 -10.18 11.12
#